data_11fd7975b73303232b885d9f31a09976
#
_entry.id   11fd7975b73303232b885d9f31a09976
#
_cell.length_a   1.000
_cell.length_b   1.000
_cell.length_c   1.000
_cell.angle_alpha   90.00
_cell.angle_beta   90.00
_cell.angle_gamma   90.00
#
_symmetry.space_group_name_H-M   'P 1'
#
loop_
_entity.id
_entity.type
_entity.pdbx_description
1 polymer ?
#
loop_
_entity_poly.entity_id
_entity_poly.type
_entity_poly.pdbx_seq_one_letter_code
_entity_poly.pdbx_strand_id
1 'polypeptide(L)'
;ICPSRGLGDVYKRQILKILKKENKNLRILNHNFSKGQSAALKTGIHNSTYEIIVTLDGDCQNDPKDIPAMLEKFTNHSENNLLMIGGVRVNRKDNLGKKIASKFGKFFRKHLLNDNHPDTGCGIKVFHKKLYLLLPYFDHMHRFFPALATREGALVLQHDVNHRPRSKGSSNYTNLGRLFVSIFDIIGMIWLLKRYPKNLKINEIKK
;
A
#
# COMPACT_ATOMS: atom_id res chain seq x y z
N ILE A 1 -9.69 2.88 5.74
CA ILE A 1 -9.96 3.65 6.96
C ILE A 1 -8.86 3.35 7.95
N CYS A 2 -7.99 4.30 8.21
CA CYS A 2 -7.02 4.19 9.28
C CYS A 2 -7.66 4.77 10.55
N PRO A 3 -7.97 4.01 11.60
CA PRO A 3 -8.52 4.54 12.82
C PRO A 3 -7.45 5.37 13.54
N SER A 4 -7.58 6.68 13.52
CA SER A 4 -6.85 7.54 14.42
C SER A 4 -7.60 7.60 15.75
N ARG A 5 -6.94 7.32 16.87
CA ARG A 5 -7.52 7.49 18.19
C ARG A 5 -7.66 8.98 18.48
N GLY A 6 -8.89 9.54 18.50
CA GLY A 6 -9.16 10.90 18.91
C GLY A 6 -10.34 11.57 18.22
N LEU A 7 -10.60 12.83 18.53
CA LEU A 7 -11.68 13.68 17.99
C LEU A 7 -11.74 13.66 16.44
N GLY A 8 -10.60 13.56 15.77
CA GLY A 8 -10.55 13.46 14.31
C GLY A 8 -11.20 12.19 13.74
N ASP A 9 -11.30 11.12 14.51
CA ASP A 9 -11.92 9.87 14.08
C ASP A 9 -13.45 9.97 14.15
N VAL A 10 -13.99 10.60 15.17
CA VAL A 10 -15.43 10.87 15.30
C VAL A 10 -15.91 11.75 14.15
N TYR A 11 -15.17 12.79 13.83
CA TYR A 11 -15.48 13.71 12.74
C TYR A 11 -15.46 13.02 11.38
N LYS A 12 -14.45 12.20 11.08
CA LYS A 12 -14.38 11.42 9.84
C LYS A 12 -15.55 10.45 9.71
N ARG A 13 -15.95 9.79 10.79
CA ARG A 13 -17.12 8.89 10.80
C ARG A 13 -18.42 9.62 10.51
N GLN A 14 -18.59 10.83 11.05
CA GLN A 14 -19.77 11.65 10.76
C GLN A 14 -19.84 12.03 9.29
N ILE A 15 -18.73 12.51 8.70
CA ILE A 15 -18.67 12.83 7.27
C ILE A 15 -19.00 11.59 6.42
N LEU A 16 -18.38 10.45 6.72
CA LEU A 16 -18.65 9.20 5.98
C LEU A 16 -20.12 8.78 6.04
N LYS A 17 -20.78 8.97 7.21
CA LYS A 17 -22.22 8.68 7.34
C LYS A 17 -23.09 9.60 6.46
N ILE A 18 -22.72 10.88 6.37
CA ILE A 18 -23.41 11.84 5.50
C ILE A 18 -23.21 11.43 4.03
N LEU A 19 -21.97 11.22 3.60
CA LEU A 19 -21.65 10.82 2.23
C LEU A 19 -22.31 9.49 1.83
N LYS A 20 -22.50 8.57 2.78
CA LYS A 20 -23.21 7.32 2.51
C LYS A 20 -24.67 7.52 2.14
N LYS A 21 -25.34 8.55 2.68
CA LYS A 21 -26.73 8.87 2.32
C LYS A 21 -26.85 9.37 0.86
N GLU A 22 -25.82 10.08 0.41
CA GLU A 22 -25.75 10.68 -0.93
C GLU A 22 -25.20 9.70 -1.98
N ASN A 23 -24.38 8.74 -1.57
CA ASN A 23 -23.72 7.80 -2.46
C ASN A 23 -24.02 6.34 -2.11
N LYS A 24 -24.91 5.71 -2.88
CA LYS A 24 -25.33 4.31 -2.68
C LYS A 24 -24.18 3.30 -2.82
N ASN A 25 -23.14 3.63 -3.60
CA ASN A 25 -22.00 2.76 -3.82
C ASN A 25 -20.96 2.84 -2.69
N LEU A 26 -21.08 3.84 -1.79
CA LEU A 26 -20.18 3.97 -0.66
C LEU A 26 -20.44 2.90 0.40
N ARG A 27 -19.46 2.06 0.67
CA ARG A 27 -19.49 1.07 1.75
C ARG A 27 -18.52 1.49 2.85
N ILE A 28 -18.99 1.47 4.09
CA ILE A 28 -18.17 1.83 5.26
C ILE A 28 -17.95 0.57 6.07
N LEU A 29 -16.68 0.15 6.17
CA LEU A 29 -16.27 -0.98 7.00
C LEU A 29 -15.53 -0.43 8.23
N ASN A 30 -15.95 -0.85 9.41
CA ASN A 30 -15.40 -0.38 10.67
C ASN A 30 -14.87 -1.55 11.50
N HIS A 31 -13.71 -1.37 12.12
CA HIS A 31 -13.19 -2.28 13.14
C HIS A 31 -13.60 -1.78 14.54
N ASN A 32 -13.90 -2.69 15.45
CA ASN A 32 -14.18 -2.34 16.85
C ASN A 32 -12.99 -1.71 17.55
N PHE A 33 -11.77 -2.11 17.12
CA PHE A 33 -10.51 -1.58 17.63
C PHE A 33 -9.58 -1.15 16.49
N SER A 34 -8.66 -0.23 16.77
CA SER A 34 -7.60 0.11 15.83
C SER A 34 -6.65 -1.09 15.64
N LYS A 35 -6.61 -1.64 14.45
CA LYS A 35 -5.75 -2.78 14.06
C LYS A 35 -4.68 -2.39 13.05
N GLY A 36 -4.43 -1.09 12.87
CA GLY A 36 -3.44 -0.58 11.94
C GLY A 36 -3.90 -0.55 10.47
N GLN A 37 -3.06 0.03 9.63
CA GLN A 37 -3.35 0.25 8.21
C GLN A 37 -3.42 -1.05 7.42
N SER A 38 -2.54 -2.03 7.70
CA SER A 38 -2.54 -3.33 7.02
C SER A 38 -3.85 -4.09 7.22
N ALA A 39 -4.39 -4.09 8.45
CA ALA A 39 -5.68 -4.72 8.73
C ALA A 39 -6.84 -4.02 8.03
N ALA A 40 -6.82 -2.67 7.99
CA ALA A 40 -7.83 -1.90 7.28
C ALA A 40 -7.82 -2.20 5.77
N LEU A 41 -6.64 -2.21 5.14
CA LEU A 41 -6.49 -2.59 3.74
C LEU A 41 -6.97 -4.02 3.47
N LYS A 42 -6.54 -4.99 4.30
CA LYS A 42 -7.01 -6.37 4.19
C LYS A 42 -8.52 -6.46 4.21
N THR A 43 -9.15 -5.84 5.21
CA THR A 43 -10.62 -5.86 5.33
C THR A 43 -11.29 -5.22 4.12
N GLY A 44 -10.82 -4.06 3.66
CA GLY A 44 -11.36 -3.38 2.49
C GLY A 44 -11.25 -4.21 1.22
N ILE A 45 -10.07 -4.78 0.96
CA ILE A 45 -9.79 -5.55 -0.25
C ILE A 45 -10.58 -6.87 -0.27
N HIS A 46 -10.60 -7.61 0.83
CA HIS A 46 -11.37 -8.86 0.91
C HIS A 46 -12.87 -8.63 0.68
N ASN A 47 -13.42 -7.52 1.17
CA ASN A 47 -14.83 -7.16 1.01
C ASN A 47 -15.13 -6.37 -0.26
N SER A 48 -14.15 -6.07 -1.10
CA SER A 48 -14.37 -5.42 -2.40
C SER A 48 -15.05 -6.37 -3.38
N THR A 49 -15.83 -5.81 -4.29
CA THR A 49 -16.55 -6.57 -5.32
C THR A 49 -15.74 -6.70 -6.61
N TYR A 50 -14.96 -5.67 -6.94
CA TYR A 50 -14.26 -5.57 -8.21
C TYR A 50 -12.85 -6.15 -8.15
N GLU A 51 -12.36 -6.60 -9.31
CA GLU A 51 -11.05 -7.23 -9.47
C GLU A 51 -9.88 -6.23 -9.51
N ILE A 52 -10.14 -4.99 -9.90
CA ILE A 52 -9.16 -3.91 -9.87
C ILE A 52 -9.37 -3.10 -8.61
N ILE A 53 -8.32 -2.99 -7.82
CA ILE A 53 -8.34 -2.25 -6.55
C ILE A 53 -7.48 -1.00 -6.70
N VAL A 54 -8.04 0.12 -6.24
CA VAL A 54 -7.31 1.37 -6.04
C VAL A 54 -7.29 1.68 -4.55
N THR A 55 -6.11 1.91 -3.99
CA THR A 55 -5.97 2.34 -2.59
C THR A 55 -5.60 3.82 -2.52
N LEU A 56 -6.04 4.46 -1.44
CA LEU A 56 -5.73 5.86 -1.09
C LEU A 56 -5.62 5.99 0.42
N ASP A 57 -4.73 6.87 0.88
CA ASP A 57 -4.69 7.25 2.30
C ASP A 57 -5.84 8.20 2.64
N GLY A 58 -6.48 8.01 3.79
CA GLY A 58 -7.63 8.81 4.24
C GLY A 58 -7.24 10.16 4.87
N ASP A 59 -6.08 10.73 4.55
CA ASP A 59 -5.58 12.02 5.06
C ASP A 59 -5.58 13.14 4.00
N CYS A 60 -6.16 12.86 2.84
CA CYS A 60 -6.29 13.78 1.71
C CYS A 60 -4.96 14.21 1.06
N GLN A 61 -3.85 13.53 1.36
CA GLN A 61 -2.56 13.86 0.75
C GLN A 61 -2.40 13.29 -0.67
N ASN A 62 -3.08 12.19 -0.98
CA ASN A 62 -3.14 11.67 -2.34
C ASN A 62 -4.14 12.48 -3.19
N ASP A 63 -3.80 12.77 -4.43
CA ASP A 63 -4.72 13.40 -5.38
C ASP A 63 -5.52 12.36 -6.14
N PRO A 64 -6.87 12.28 -5.97
CA PRO A 64 -7.68 11.36 -6.77
C PRO A 64 -7.62 11.60 -8.27
N LYS A 65 -7.20 12.78 -8.72
CA LYS A 65 -7.02 13.11 -10.13
C LYS A 65 -5.93 12.29 -10.84
N ASP A 66 -5.03 11.67 -10.08
CA ASP A 66 -3.99 10.79 -10.63
C ASP A 66 -4.54 9.39 -10.97
N ILE A 67 -5.73 9.01 -10.43
CA ILE A 67 -6.31 7.67 -10.62
C ILE A 67 -6.59 7.34 -12.10
N PRO A 68 -7.21 8.21 -12.92
CA PRO A 68 -7.50 7.89 -14.30
C PRO A 68 -6.25 7.51 -15.10
N ALA A 69 -5.16 8.27 -14.99
CA ALA A 69 -3.90 7.99 -15.68
C ALA A 69 -3.24 6.68 -15.19
N MET A 70 -3.35 6.38 -13.88
CA MET A 70 -2.89 5.09 -13.35
C MET A 70 -3.73 3.92 -13.86
N LEU A 71 -5.05 4.08 -13.98
CA LEU A 71 -5.93 3.05 -14.53
C LEU A 71 -5.67 2.84 -16.03
N GLU A 72 -5.48 3.89 -16.82
CA GLU A 72 -5.09 3.79 -18.22
C GLU A 72 -3.78 3.00 -18.37
N LYS A 73 -2.75 3.35 -17.61
CA LYS A 73 -1.50 2.59 -17.58
C LYS A 73 -1.71 1.14 -17.17
N PHE A 74 -2.60 0.87 -16.23
CA PHE A 74 -2.95 -0.48 -15.79
C PHE A 74 -3.62 -1.27 -16.91
N THR A 75 -4.57 -0.68 -17.63
CA THR A 75 -5.28 -1.30 -18.75
C THR A 75 -4.33 -1.60 -19.92
N ASN A 76 -3.38 -0.71 -20.21
CA ASN A 76 -2.39 -0.90 -21.25
C ASN A 76 -1.40 -2.05 -20.99
N HIS A 77 -1.42 -2.64 -19.79
CA HIS A 77 -0.61 -3.80 -19.40
C HIS A 77 -1.48 -4.96 -18.89
N SER A 78 -2.75 -5.00 -19.32
CA SER A 78 -3.76 -5.96 -18.84
C SER A 78 -3.47 -7.41 -19.22
N GLU A 79 -2.59 -7.65 -20.21
CA GLU A 79 -2.09 -8.98 -20.56
C GLU A 79 -1.32 -9.65 -19.40
N ASN A 80 -0.83 -8.85 -18.45
CA ASN A 80 -0.12 -9.39 -17.29
C ASN A 80 -1.11 -9.90 -16.24
N ASN A 81 -1.04 -11.20 -15.96
CA ASN A 81 -1.92 -11.86 -14.99
C ASN A 81 -1.85 -11.26 -13.59
N LEU A 82 -0.67 -10.81 -13.17
CA LEU A 82 -0.46 -10.14 -11.90
C LEU A 82 0.23 -8.79 -12.15
N LEU A 83 -0.48 -7.71 -11.92
CA LEU A 83 -0.01 -6.34 -12.17
C LEU A 83 -0.26 -5.47 -10.95
N MET A 84 0.72 -4.61 -10.66
CA MET A 84 0.62 -3.54 -9.67
C MET A 84 1.25 -2.27 -10.23
N ILE A 85 0.58 -1.14 -10.08
CA ILE A 85 1.14 0.20 -10.30
C ILE A 85 1.20 0.93 -8.97
N GLY A 86 2.39 1.30 -8.54
CA GLY A 86 2.61 2.09 -7.35
C GLY A 86 2.83 3.57 -7.67
N GLY A 87 2.21 4.46 -6.91
CA GLY A 87 2.46 5.89 -7.02
C GLY A 87 3.84 6.28 -6.51
N VAL A 88 4.49 7.21 -7.20
CA VAL A 88 5.74 7.85 -6.77
C VAL A 88 5.47 9.33 -6.56
N ARG A 89 5.59 9.79 -5.32
CA ARG A 89 5.29 11.18 -4.99
C ARG A 89 6.34 12.13 -5.55
N VAL A 90 5.92 12.99 -6.49
CA VAL A 90 6.75 14.08 -7.02
C VAL A 90 6.67 15.32 -6.11
N ASN A 91 7.67 16.19 -6.18
CA ASN A 91 7.73 17.47 -5.45
C ASN A 91 7.67 17.36 -3.92
N ARG A 92 8.21 16.29 -3.36
CA ARG A 92 8.28 16.08 -1.92
C ARG A 92 9.24 17.11 -1.29
N LYS A 93 8.71 18.06 -0.51
CA LYS A 93 9.51 19.03 0.26
C LYS A 93 10.05 18.37 1.54
N ASP A 94 11.08 17.53 1.40
CA ASP A 94 11.74 16.89 2.55
C ASP A 94 12.97 17.70 2.98
N ASN A 95 13.19 17.83 4.28
CA ASN A 95 14.43 18.36 4.85
C ASN A 95 15.63 17.48 4.51
N LEU A 96 16.84 18.06 4.41
CA LEU A 96 18.08 17.36 4.03
C LEU A 96 18.31 16.06 4.81
N GLY A 97 18.09 16.03 6.13
CA GLY A 97 18.24 14.82 6.95
C GLY A 97 17.26 13.70 6.56
N LYS A 98 16.02 14.04 6.21
CA LYS A 98 15.03 13.06 5.70
C LYS A 98 15.41 12.54 4.32
N LYS A 99 16.02 13.36 3.47
CA LYS A 99 16.52 12.93 2.14
C LYS A 99 17.64 11.91 2.25
N ILE A 100 18.61 12.12 3.18
CA ILE A 100 19.72 11.20 3.42
C ILE A 100 19.20 9.87 3.99
N ALA A 101 18.38 9.90 5.03
CA ALA A 101 17.76 8.69 5.59
C ALA A 101 16.91 7.94 4.55
N SER A 102 16.22 8.64 3.67
CA SER A 102 15.46 8.06 2.57
C SER A 102 16.37 7.39 1.52
N LYS A 103 17.52 8.01 1.16
CA LYS A 103 18.50 7.40 0.23
C LYS A 103 19.08 6.11 0.81
N PHE A 104 19.49 6.11 2.09
CA PHE A 104 19.97 4.91 2.78
C PHE A 104 18.89 3.82 2.82
N GLY A 105 17.67 4.17 3.23
CA GLY A 105 16.56 3.22 3.25
C GLY A 105 16.27 2.62 1.87
N LYS A 106 16.29 3.42 0.79
CA LYS A 106 16.11 2.94 -0.59
C LYS A 106 17.23 1.98 -1.01
N PHE A 107 18.49 2.31 -0.71
CA PHE A 107 19.65 1.46 -1.04
C PHE A 107 19.53 0.09 -0.37
N PHE A 108 19.25 0.06 0.95
CA PHE A 108 19.07 -1.19 1.69
C PHE A 108 17.89 -2.01 1.16
N ARG A 109 16.76 -1.37 0.86
CA ARG A 109 15.58 -2.08 0.34
C ARG A 109 15.83 -2.67 -1.03
N LYS A 110 16.45 -1.93 -1.94
CA LYS A 110 16.81 -2.42 -3.27
C LYS A 110 17.67 -3.67 -3.20
N HIS A 111 18.69 -3.67 -2.35
CA HIS A 111 19.64 -4.78 -2.26
C HIS A 111 19.13 -5.96 -1.41
N LEU A 112 18.41 -5.69 -0.31
CA LEU A 112 17.97 -6.74 0.62
C LEU A 112 16.61 -7.34 0.23
N LEU A 113 15.71 -6.54 -0.35
CA LEU A 113 14.35 -6.97 -0.64
C LEU A 113 14.06 -7.10 -2.14
N ASN A 114 15.03 -6.82 -3.00
CA ASN A 114 14.82 -6.72 -4.46
C ASN A 114 13.65 -5.77 -4.83
N ASP A 115 13.48 -4.72 -4.03
CA ASP A 115 12.39 -3.74 -4.15
C ASP A 115 12.89 -2.54 -4.96
N ASN A 116 12.56 -2.54 -6.25
CA ASN A 116 12.93 -1.46 -7.17
C ASN A 116 11.95 -0.27 -7.10
N HIS A 117 10.90 -0.32 -6.26
CA HIS A 117 9.94 0.76 -6.17
C HIS A 117 10.49 1.93 -5.32
N PRO A 118 10.59 3.16 -5.87
CA PRO A 118 11.27 4.28 -5.21
C PRO A 118 10.47 4.87 -4.03
N ASP A 119 9.14 4.68 -3.98
CA ASP A 119 8.26 5.24 -2.95
C ASP A 119 7.21 4.24 -2.47
N THR A 120 7.64 3.23 -1.74
CA THR A 120 6.75 2.18 -1.20
C THR A 120 5.75 2.69 -0.17
N GLY A 121 6.04 3.84 0.44
CA GLY A 121 5.17 4.51 1.41
C GLY A 121 4.04 5.33 0.79
N CYS A 122 3.95 5.42 -0.54
CA CYS A 122 2.84 6.08 -1.20
C CYS A 122 1.56 5.27 -1.04
N GLY A 123 0.47 5.90 -0.58
CA GLY A 123 -0.81 5.23 -0.34
C GLY A 123 -1.57 4.89 -1.62
N ILE A 124 -1.36 5.66 -2.70
CA ILE A 124 -2.05 5.40 -3.97
C ILE A 124 -1.38 4.26 -4.73
N LYS A 125 -2.14 3.20 -4.97
CA LYS A 125 -1.72 2.01 -5.72
C LYS A 125 -2.90 1.45 -6.49
N VAL A 126 -2.65 0.93 -7.69
CA VAL A 126 -3.61 0.20 -8.52
C VAL A 126 -3.10 -1.21 -8.72
N PHE A 127 -3.90 -2.23 -8.46
CA PHE A 127 -3.47 -3.61 -8.58
C PHE A 127 -4.64 -4.59 -8.74
N HIS A 128 -4.36 -5.79 -9.24
CA HIS A 128 -5.34 -6.86 -9.24
C HIS A 128 -5.63 -7.35 -7.81
N LYS A 129 -6.92 -7.50 -7.46
CA LYS A 129 -7.35 -8.07 -6.17
C LYS A 129 -6.68 -9.43 -5.91
N LYS A 130 -6.64 -10.31 -6.91
CA LYS A 130 -6.01 -11.63 -6.83
C LYS A 130 -4.53 -11.54 -6.40
N LEU A 131 -3.78 -10.53 -6.84
CA LEU A 131 -2.40 -10.32 -6.40
C LEU A 131 -2.33 -10.14 -4.89
N TYR A 132 -3.18 -9.27 -4.33
CA TYR A 132 -3.18 -9.03 -2.89
C TYR A 132 -3.56 -10.27 -2.07
N LEU A 133 -4.47 -11.09 -2.59
CA LEU A 133 -4.92 -12.32 -1.92
C LEU A 133 -3.83 -13.41 -1.86
N LEU A 134 -2.85 -13.37 -2.75
CA LEU A 134 -1.67 -14.26 -2.72
C LEU A 134 -0.64 -13.86 -1.66
N LEU A 135 -0.67 -12.58 -1.20
CA LEU A 135 0.36 -12.08 -0.31
C LEU A 135 0.19 -12.60 1.13
N PRO A 136 1.27 -12.94 1.82
CA PRO A 136 1.23 -13.29 3.24
C PRO A 136 0.83 -12.05 4.04
N TYR A 137 -0.12 -12.26 4.97
CA TYR A 137 -0.58 -11.17 5.83
C TYR A 137 0.26 -11.09 7.11
N PHE A 138 0.80 -9.90 7.36
CA PHE A 138 1.39 -9.50 8.65
C PHE A 138 1.18 -8.00 8.86
N ASP A 139 1.34 -7.52 10.10
CA ASP A 139 1.22 -6.08 10.35
C ASP A 139 2.35 -5.32 9.64
N HIS A 140 2.08 -4.10 9.21
CA HIS A 140 2.96 -3.26 8.38
C HIS A 140 3.28 -3.79 6.96
N MET A 141 2.71 -4.90 6.51
CA MET A 141 2.95 -5.47 5.18
C MET A 141 2.73 -4.47 4.03
N HIS A 142 1.84 -3.48 4.21
CA HIS A 142 1.54 -2.46 3.21
C HIS A 142 2.78 -1.66 2.77
N ARG A 143 3.83 -1.60 3.61
CA ARG A 143 5.11 -0.95 3.30
C ARG A 143 5.98 -1.79 2.37
N PHE A 144 5.74 -3.08 2.30
CA PHE A 144 6.50 -4.06 1.53
C PHE A 144 5.72 -4.60 0.34
N PHE A 145 4.57 -3.99 0.04
CA PHE A 145 3.70 -4.49 -1.02
C PHE A 145 4.44 -4.65 -2.36
N PRO A 146 5.25 -3.69 -2.87
CA PRO A 146 5.99 -3.90 -4.11
C PRO A 146 6.93 -5.10 -4.07
N ALA A 147 7.71 -5.27 -2.99
CA ALA A 147 8.60 -6.41 -2.81
C ALA A 147 7.84 -7.74 -2.76
N LEU A 148 6.72 -7.79 -2.05
CA LEU A 148 5.85 -8.96 -1.98
C LEU A 148 5.22 -9.26 -3.33
N ALA A 149 4.76 -8.25 -4.07
CA ALA A 149 4.20 -8.40 -5.39
C ALA A 149 5.24 -8.97 -6.38
N THR A 150 6.48 -8.43 -6.36
CA THR A 150 7.59 -8.95 -7.17
C THR A 150 7.90 -10.42 -6.82
N ARG A 151 7.82 -10.80 -5.55
CA ARG A 151 8.02 -12.18 -5.10
C ARG A 151 6.99 -13.13 -5.74
N GLU A 152 5.73 -12.70 -5.85
CA GLU A 152 4.65 -13.49 -6.49
C GLU A 152 4.72 -13.44 -8.02
N GLY A 153 5.77 -12.85 -8.61
CA GLY A 153 5.94 -12.75 -10.06
C GLY A 153 5.10 -11.66 -10.72
N ALA A 154 4.58 -10.71 -9.95
CA ALA A 154 3.81 -9.60 -10.51
C ALA A 154 4.72 -8.59 -11.22
N LEU A 155 4.22 -8.03 -12.32
CA LEU A 155 4.81 -6.84 -12.93
C LEU A 155 4.51 -5.64 -12.03
N VAL A 156 5.55 -4.99 -11.52
CA VAL A 156 5.45 -3.81 -10.65
C VAL A 156 5.91 -2.58 -11.42
N LEU A 157 4.97 -1.71 -11.75
CA LEU A 157 5.21 -0.46 -12.45
C LEU A 157 5.09 0.74 -11.51
N GLN A 158 5.61 1.87 -11.96
CA GLN A 158 5.60 3.15 -11.24
C GLN A 158 4.79 4.18 -12.01
N HIS A 159 4.14 5.10 -11.30
CA HIS A 159 3.48 6.27 -11.88
C HIS A 159 3.72 7.48 -10.98
N ASP A 160 4.14 8.58 -11.56
CA ASP A 160 4.33 9.82 -10.82
C ASP A 160 2.98 10.38 -10.39
N VAL A 161 2.85 10.70 -9.10
CA VAL A 161 1.61 11.20 -8.52
C VAL A 161 1.82 12.47 -7.73
N ASN A 162 0.81 13.33 -7.72
CA ASN A 162 0.81 14.55 -6.96
C ASN A 162 0.71 14.29 -5.47
N HIS A 163 1.41 15.08 -4.67
CA HIS A 163 1.36 15.00 -3.23
C HIS A 163 0.93 16.33 -2.63
N ARG A 164 -0.25 16.33 -2.03
CA ARG A 164 -0.84 17.51 -1.41
C ARG A 164 -0.28 17.71 0.02
N PRO A 165 -0.17 18.95 0.51
CA PRO A 165 0.12 19.18 1.91
C PRO A 165 -1.01 18.63 2.78
N ARG A 166 -0.66 18.14 3.97
CA ARG A 166 -1.66 17.64 4.92
C ARG A 166 -2.56 18.79 5.37
N SER A 167 -3.86 18.63 5.20
CA SER A 167 -4.84 19.67 5.54
C SER A 167 -5.11 19.76 7.04
N LYS A 168 -5.06 18.67 7.81
CA LYS A 168 -5.32 18.60 9.26
C LYS A 168 -4.60 17.42 9.91
N GLY A 169 -4.21 17.57 11.19
CA GLY A 169 -3.67 16.52 12.06
C GLY A 169 -2.15 16.48 12.13
N SER A 170 -1.63 16.03 13.28
CA SER A 170 -0.20 15.79 13.53
C SER A 170 0.14 14.31 13.37
N SER A 171 1.40 13.99 13.09
CA SER A 171 1.88 12.60 13.07
C SER A 171 2.03 12.08 14.49
N ASN A 172 1.26 11.06 14.86
CA ASN A 172 1.24 10.49 16.23
C ASN A 172 2.40 9.52 16.52
N TYR A 173 3.47 9.54 15.73
CA TYR A 173 4.54 8.54 15.89
C TYR A 173 5.87 9.20 16.24
N THR A 174 6.55 8.67 17.26
CA THR A 174 7.94 9.00 17.56
C THR A 174 8.89 8.34 16.56
N ASN A 175 9.93 9.06 16.14
CA ASN A 175 10.86 8.59 15.11
C ASN A 175 11.66 7.35 15.54
N LEU A 176 12.03 7.22 16.82
CA LEU A 176 12.82 6.09 17.34
C LEU A 176 12.01 4.78 17.37
N GLY A 177 10.78 4.79 17.88
CA GLY A 177 9.94 3.59 17.90
C GLY A 177 9.67 3.03 16.49
N ARG A 178 9.50 3.92 15.50
CA ARG A 178 9.38 3.53 14.09
C ARG A 178 10.63 2.86 13.53
N LEU A 179 11.81 3.33 13.93
CA LEU A 179 13.07 2.77 13.45
C LEU A 179 13.24 1.31 13.92
N PHE A 180 13.04 1.05 15.21
CA PHE A 180 13.13 -0.31 15.76
C PHE A 180 12.14 -1.27 15.09
N VAL A 181 10.86 -0.92 15.02
CA VAL A 181 9.84 -1.75 14.33
C VAL A 181 10.23 -1.99 12.88
N SER A 182 10.75 -0.98 12.18
CA SER A 182 11.15 -1.12 10.77
C SER A 182 12.34 -2.07 10.59
N ILE A 183 13.26 -2.16 11.53
CA ILE A 183 14.40 -3.11 11.49
C ILE A 183 13.89 -4.56 11.60
N PHE A 184 13.03 -4.84 12.57
CA PHE A 184 12.42 -6.16 12.72
C PHE A 184 11.58 -6.55 11.51
N ASP A 185 10.78 -5.62 10.97
CA ASP A 185 10.00 -5.83 9.76
C ASP A 185 10.90 -6.21 8.56
N ILE A 186 12.05 -5.53 8.41
CA ILE A 186 13.01 -5.81 7.32
C ILE A 186 13.65 -7.20 7.49
N ILE A 187 14.05 -7.57 8.70
CA ILE A 187 14.61 -8.90 8.99
C ILE A 187 13.59 -10.00 8.67
N GLY A 188 12.34 -9.81 9.13
CA GLY A 188 11.23 -10.72 8.81
C GLY A 188 10.98 -10.84 7.31
N MET A 189 11.03 -9.71 6.57
CA MET A 189 10.90 -9.72 5.12
C MET A 189 12.03 -10.46 4.40
N ILE A 190 13.29 -10.26 4.82
CA ILE A 190 14.43 -10.99 4.26
C ILE A 190 14.25 -12.50 4.47
N TRP A 191 13.87 -12.91 5.67
CA TRP A 191 13.56 -14.30 5.98
C TRP A 191 12.46 -14.85 5.08
N LEU A 192 11.34 -14.12 4.95
CA LEU A 192 10.19 -14.50 4.14
C LEU A 192 10.55 -14.65 2.66
N LEU A 193 11.33 -13.71 2.11
CA LEU A 193 11.76 -13.74 0.70
C LEU A 193 12.71 -14.92 0.41
N LYS A 194 13.60 -15.26 1.36
CA LYS A 194 14.51 -16.41 1.22
C LYS A 194 13.81 -17.76 1.31
N ARG A 195 12.65 -17.84 1.95
CA ARG A 195 11.88 -19.09 2.13
C ARG A 195 10.86 -19.32 1.03
N TYR A 196 10.71 -18.40 0.08
CA TYR A 196 9.80 -18.57 -1.03
C TYR A 196 10.34 -19.61 -2.03
N PRO A 197 9.57 -20.67 -2.35
CA PRO A 197 9.98 -21.65 -3.34
C PRO A 197 9.97 -21.02 -4.73
N LYS A 198 11.16 -20.88 -5.32
CA LYS A 198 11.31 -20.37 -6.68
C LYS A 198 11.00 -21.49 -7.69
N ASN A 199 10.32 -21.15 -8.78
CA ASN A 199 10.10 -22.06 -9.92
C ASN A 199 9.27 -23.32 -9.60
N LEU A 200 8.19 -23.18 -8.83
CA LEU A 200 7.24 -24.26 -8.62
C LEU A 200 6.56 -24.60 -9.95
N LYS A 201 6.94 -25.73 -10.57
CA LYS A 201 6.24 -26.28 -11.74
C LYS A 201 5.27 -27.34 -11.26
N ILE A 202 4.00 -27.18 -11.59
CA ILE A 202 2.94 -28.15 -11.28
C ILE A 202 2.66 -28.92 -12.55
N ASN A 203 2.86 -30.24 -12.52
CA ASN A 203 2.47 -31.15 -13.58
C ASN A 203 1.32 -32.04 -13.07
N GLU A 204 0.20 -32.03 -13.75
CA GLU A 204 -0.90 -32.95 -13.47
C GLU A 204 -0.53 -34.36 -14.00
N ILE A 205 -0.52 -35.34 -13.13
CA ILE A 205 -0.38 -36.73 -13.53
C ILE A 205 -1.77 -37.22 -13.95
N LYS A 206 -2.00 -37.27 -15.25
CA LYS A 206 -3.23 -37.90 -15.79
C LYS A 206 -3.09 -39.41 -15.69
N LYS A 207 -4.14 -40.04 -15.13
CA LYS A 207 -4.27 -41.51 -15.11
C LYS A 207 -4.50 -42.06 -16.52
#